data_576e1cccf89bd5bce90f942a76baeb9d
#
_entry.id   576e1cccf89bd5bce90f942a76baeb9d
#
_cell.length_a   1.000
_cell.length_b   1.000
_cell.length_c   1.000
_cell.angle_alpha   90.00
_cell.angle_beta   90.00
_cell.angle_gamma   90.00
#
_symmetry.space_group_name_H-M   'P 1'
#
loop_
_entity.id
_entity.type
_entity.pdbx_description
1 polymer ?
#
loop_
_entity_poly.entity_id
_entity_poly.type
_entity_poly.pdbx_seq_one_letter_code
_entity_poly.pdbx_strand_id
1 'polypeptide(L)' 'MKAVCIYVPKNLHSGLTQGKTYEVMETYLDFEPEQTIYKIIDDGGRQRLYGRSWFMPLEEWRDRQISEILKEE' A
#
# COMPACT_ATOMS: atom_id res chain seq x y z
N MET A 1 0.25 7.89 8.54
CA MET A 1 0.30 7.88 7.08
C MET A 1 -0.61 6.79 6.55
N LYS A 2 -1.29 7.06 5.48
CA LYS A 2 -2.17 6.07 4.85
C LYS A 2 -1.59 5.62 3.52
N ALA A 3 -1.80 4.34 3.17
CA ALA A 3 -1.35 3.78 1.92
C ALA A 3 -2.44 2.90 1.31
N VAL A 4 -2.47 2.85 -0.02
CA VAL A 4 -3.43 2.02 -0.76
C VAL A 4 -2.74 0.73 -1.17
N CYS A 5 -3.39 -0.39 -0.95
CA CYS A 5 -2.90 -1.69 -1.41
C CYS A 5 -3.06 -1.78 -2.93
N ILE A 6 -1.93 -1.85 -3.65
CA ILE A 6 -1.94 -1.89 -5.12
C ILE A 6 -1.72 -3.29 -5.68
N TYR A 7 -1.30 -4.22 -4.83
CA TYR A 7 -0.98 -5.58 -5.29
C TYR A 7 -1.26 -6.60 -4.19
N VAL A 8 -1.98 -7.65 -4.53
CA VAL A 8 -2.20 -8.79 -3.63
C VAL A 8 -2.00 -10.06 -4.47
N PRO A 9 -1.05 -10.94 -4.10
CA PRO A 9 -0.88 -12.20 -4.81
C PRO A 9 -2.14 -13.05 -4.71
N LYS A 10 -2.57 -13.62 -5.83
CA LYS A 10 -3.81 -14.39 -5.90
C LYS A 10 -3.81 -15.65 -5.03
N ASN A 11 -2.64 -16.19 -4.75
CA ASN A 11 -2.51 -17.46 -4.03
C ASN A 11 -2.17 -17.28 -2.54
N LEU A 12 -2.16 -16.04 -2.05
CA LEU A 12 -1.83 -15.75 -0.66
C LEU A 12 -3.02 -15.11 0.05
N HIS A 13 -3.41 -15.72 1.16
CA HIS A 13 -4.37 -15.11 2.09
C HIS A 13 -3.61 -14.09 2.94
N SER A 14 -3.43 -12.90 2.40
CA SER A 14 -2.62 -11.87 3.04
C SER A 14 -3.38 -11.03 4.06
N GLY A 15 -4.69 -11.17 4.12
CA GLY A 15 -5.51 -10.30 4.96
C GLY A 15 -5.65 -8.90 4.42
N LEU A 16 -5.34 -8.70 3.13
CA LEU A 16 -5.41 -7.41 2.44
C LEU A 16 -6.40 -7.45 1.29
N THR A 17 -6.98 -6.29 0.99
CA THR A 17 -7.87 -6.12 -0.17
C THR A 17 -7.23 -5.11 -1.12
N GLN A 18 -7.04 -5.52 -2.38
CA GLN A 18 -6.48 -4.62 -3.39
C GLN A 18 -7.40 -3.42 -3.60
N GLY A 19 -6.82 -2.23 -3.64
CA GLY A 19 -7.58 -0.98 -3.80
C GLY A 19 -8.06 -0.37 -2.49
N LYS A 20 -7.91 -1.08 -1.38
CA LYS A 20 -8.31 -0.58 -0.06
C LYS A 20 -7.19 0.23 0.58
N THR A 21 -7.57 1.27 1.32
CA THR A 21 -6.63 2.11 2.06
C THR A 21 -6.39 1.53 3.46
N TYR A 22 -5.12 1.50 3.87
CA TYR A 22 -4.72 1.01 5.19
C TYR A 22 -3.91 2.06 5.93
N GLU A 23 -4.01 2.03 7.25
CA GLU A 23 -3.20 2.90 8.11
C GLU A 23 -1.82 2.30 8.28
N VAL A 24 -0.78 3.08 7.97
CA VAL A 24 0.61 2.69 8.19
C VAL A 24 1.01 3.15 9.58
N MET A 25 1.21 2.20 10.49
CA MET A 25 1.56 2.49 11.86
C MET A 25 3.01 2.91 12.01
N GLU A 26 3.91 2.21 11.30
CA GLU A 26 5.34 2.49 11.32
C GLU A 26 5.95 2.16 9.96
N THR A 27 7.05 2.83 9.67
CA THR A 27 7.82 2.61 8.45
C THR A 27 9.23 2.21 8.84
N TYR A 28 9.70 1.08 8.33
CA TYR A 28 11.05 0.60 8.56
C TYR A 28 11.84 0.77 7.26
N LEU A 29 12.89 1.59 7.35
CA LEU A 29 13.79 1.81 6.22
C LEU A 29 14.92 0.79 6.27
N ASP A 30 15.08 0.02 5.22
CA ASP A 30 16.25 -0.84 5.05
C ASP A 30 17.34 -0.04 4.32
N PHE A 31 18.53 -0.63 4.17
CA PHE A 31 19.66 0.00 3.50
C PHE A 31 19.35 0.46 2.09
N GLU A 32 18.40 -0.18 1.43
CA GLU A 32 17.91 0.22 0.12
C GLU A 32 16.51 0.82 0.27
N PRO A 33 16.27 2.05 -0.24
CA PRO A 33 14.96 2.69 -0.14
C PRO A 33 13.83 1.86 -0.76
N GLU A 34 14.17 0.99 -1.71
CA GLU A 34 13.22 0.11 -2.38
C GLU A 34 12.70 -1.01 -1.47
N GLN A 35 13.37 -1.26 -0.36
CA GLN A 35 13.01 -2.30 0.58
C GLN A 35 12.32 -1.75 1.84
N THR A 36 11.73 -0.60 1.75
CA THR A 36 10.95 -0.06 2.86
C THR A 36 9.83 -1.01 3.23
N ILE A 37 9.70 -1.28 4.52
CA ILE A 37 8.67 -2.16 5.05
C ILE A 37 7.66 -1.33 5.85
N TYR A 38 6.39 -1.55 5.60
CA TYR A 38 5.30 -0.88 6.31
C TYR A 38 4.68 -1.81 7.34
N LYS A 39 4.49 -1.31 8.54
CA LYS A 39 3.70 -1.98 9.57
C LYS A 39 2.26 -1.51 9.44
N ILE A 40 1.38 -2.42 9.10
CA ILE A 40 0.01 -2.12 8.71
C ILE A 40 -0.96 -2.98 9.52
N ILE A 41 -2.13 -2.42 9.81
CA ILE A 41 -3.22 -3.19 10.39
C ILE A 41 -4.02 -3.77 9.22
N ASP A 42 -4.08 -5.10 9.13
CA ASP A 42 -4.77 -5.80 8.05
C ASP A 42 -6.30 -5.83 8.25
N ASP A 43 -7.02 -6.47 7.33
CA ASP A 43 -8.48 -6.57 7.40
C ASP A 43 -8.98 -7.29 8.65
N GLY A 44 -8.16 -8.16 9.21
CA GLY A 44 -8.48 -8.86 10.45
C GLY A 44 -8.14 -8.10 11.73
N GLY A 45 -7.62 -6.88 11.60
CA GLY A 45 -7.22 -6.06 12.74
C GLY A 45 -5.88 -6.44 13.34
N ARG A 46 -5.07 -7.21 12.63
CA ARG A 46 -3.74 -7.63 13.09
C ARG A 46 -2.66 -6.74 12.51
N GLN A 47 -1.64 -6.45 13.32
CA GLN A 47 -0.48 -5.71 12.87
C GLN A 47 0.48 -6.66 12.15
N ARG A 48 0.77 -6.37 10.89
CA ARG A 48 1.68 -7.17 10.08
C ARG A 48 2.62 -6.29 9.28
N LEU A 49 3.74 -6.87 8.88
CA LEU A 49 4.75 -6.19 8.06
C LEU A 49 4.58 -6.59 6.61
N TYR A 50 4.57 -5.59 5.73
CA TYR A 50 4.46 -5.80 4.29
C TYR A 50 5.49 -4.95 3.56
N GLY A 51 6.00 -5.46 2.44
CA GLY A 51 6.91 -4.70 1.60
C GLY A 51 6.21 -3.50 0.95
N ARG A 52 6.97 -2.43 0.74
CA ARG A 52 6.48 -1.22 0.08
C ARG A 52 5.89 -1.49 -1.29
N SER A 53 6.41 -2.49 -2.01
CA SER A 53 5.94 -2.81 -3.35
C SER A 53 4.45 -3.17 -3.44
N TRP A 54 3.85 -3.56 -2.32
CA TRP A 54 2.42 -3.88 -2.25
C TRP A 54 1.54 -2.66 -2.01
N PHE A 55 2.14 -1.52 -1.74
CA PHE A 55 1.42 -0.32 -1.33
C PHE A 55 1.91 0.92 -2.07
N MET A 56 1.04 1.90 -2.14
CA MET A 56 1.35 3.21 -2.67
C MET A 56 0.84 4.26 -1.68
N PRO A 57 1.63 5.29 -1.34
CA PRO A 57 1.13 6.37 -0.49
C PRO A 57 -0.18 6.93 -1.06
N LEU A 58 -1.13 7.24 -0.19
CA LEU A 58 -2.45 7.68 -0.61
C LEU A 58 -2.38 8.92 -1.51
N GLU A 59 -1.50 9.86 -1.18
CA GLU A 59 -1.33 11.08 -1.98
C GLU A 59 -0.87 10.76 -3.40
N GLU A 60 0.08 9.86 -3.55
CA GLU A 60 0.58 9.45 -4.85
C GLU A 60 -0.49 8.71 -5.65
N TRP A 61 -1.28 7.88 -4.99
CA TRP A 61 -2.37 7.15 -5.62
C TRP A 61 -3.45 8.11 -6.14
N ARG A 62 -3.79 9.13 -5.34
CA ARG A 62 -4.74 10.16 -5.76
C ARG A 62 -4.26 10.93 -6.98
N ASP A 63 -2.99 11.30 -6.99
CA ASP A 63 -2.38 12.01 -8.13
C ASP A 63 -2.45 11.16 -9.40
N ARG A 64 -2.23 9.86 -9.28
CA ARG A 64 -2.36 8.95 -10.41
C ARG A 64 -3.78 8.89 -10.94
N GLN A 65 -4.76 8.82 -10.07
CA GLN A 65 -6.17 8.80 -10.47
C GLN A 65 -6.56 10.06 -11.21
N ILE A 66 -6.12 11.22 -10.71
CA ILE A 66 -6.38 12.50 -11.36
C ILE A 66 -5.71 12.55 -12.73
N SER A 67 -4.46 12.09 -12.83
CA SER A 67 -3.74 12.06 -14.10
C SER A 67 -4.41 11.16 -15.13
N GLU A 68 -4.93 10.02 -14.73
CA GLU A 68 -5.64 9.11 -15.62
C GLU A 68 -6.95 9.73 -16.13
N ILE A 69 -7.66 10.41 -15.29
CA ILE A 69 -8.90 11.12 -15.67
C ILE A 69 -8.60 12.21 -16.69
N LEU A 70 -7.53 12.97 -16.49
CA LEU A 70 -7.13 14.02 -17.41
C LEU A 70 -6.63 13.47 -18.76
N LYS A 71 -6.08 12.29 -18.78
CA LYS A 71 -5.60 11.66 -20.01
C LYS A 71 -6.71 11.13 -20.90
N GLU A 72 -7.88 10.89 -20.35
CA GLU A 72 -9.03 10.38 -21.11
C GLU A 72 -9.78 11.48 -21.88
N GLU A 73 -9.42 12.72 -21.64
CA GLU A 73 -9.92 13.82 -22.43
C GLU A 73 -9.10 13.97 -23.73
#